data_b4968626fca46a5f8ca340788cd16cf9
#
_entry.id   b4968626fca46a5f8ca340788cd16cf9
#
_cell.length_a   1.000
_cell.length_b   1.000
_cell.length_c   1.000
_cell.angle_alpha   90.00
_cell.angle_beta   90.00
_cell.angle_gamma   90.00
#
_symmetry.space_group_name_H-M   'P 1'
#
loop_
_entity.id
_entity.type
_entity.pdbx_description
1 polymer ?
#
loop_
_entity_poly.entity_id
_entity_poly.type
_entity_poly.pdbx_seq_one_letter_code
_entity_poly.pdbx_strand_id
1 'polypeptide(L)'
;MAMHILENEYLKVMVADAGAELSSGFDKETEEERLWNADPAVWNRHAPILFPFVGRVIGGVYRIGEKEYTMKTQHGFARDKEFECVAATQYFVTHRLVSTEETKEIYPYDFELLVTHSLDAENPRMLRVDWEVKNTGNDVMYYSIGGHPGFMIPEGEKKEDYYIEFPGRDDLKYISVNPANGFAAPDVEYKLETENGFIKYNETIPDTWIFDFQNIETVRIARPDKTPAITMNCGEFPLLAVWANANGPFICLEPWFGRTDNDGFTGTIDEKVAEQKLEAGTCKKITHTVEFHK
;
A
#
# COMPACT_ATOMS: atom_id res chain seq x y z
N MET A 1 -6.06 20.90 -7.56
CA MET A 1 -6.25 19.46 -7.31
C MET A 1 -7.71 19.23 -7.03
N ALA A 2 -8.38 18.43 -7.84
CA ALA A 2 -9.77 18.09 -7.56
C ALA A 2 -9.81 16.96 -6.50
N MET A 3 -10.96 16.86 -5.83
CA MET A 3 -11.24 15.88 -4.81
C MET A 3 -12.61 15.27 -5.11
N HIS A 4 -12.66 13.94 -5.19
CA HIS A 4 -13.89 13.20 -5.46
C HIS A 4 -14.43 12.63 -4.16
N ILE A 5 -15.75 12.75 -3.98
CA ILE A 5 -16.44 12.25 -2.78
C ILE A 5 -17.27 11.04 -3.19
N LEU A 6 -17.02 9.92 -2.51
CA LEU A 6 -17.85 8.73 -2.56
C LEU A 6 -18.65 8.67 -1.24
N GLU A 7 -19.94 8.44 -1.32
CA GLU A 7 -20.76 8.49 -0.12
C GLU A 7 -21.92 7.49 -0.17
N ASN A 8 -22.12 6.80 0.94
CA ASN A 8 -23.30 6.01 1.21
C ASN A 8 -23.88 6.34 2.61
N GLU A 9 -24.70 5.48 3.16
CA GLU A 9 -25.32 5.68 4.48
C GLU A 9 -24.28 5.74 5.61
N TYR A 10 -23.19 4.96 5.52
CA TYR A 10 -22.21 4.74 6.60
C TYR A 10 -20.89 5.47 6.36
N LEU A 11 -20.44 5.55 5.14
CA LEU A 11 -19.10 6.06 4.80
C LEU A 11 -19.18 7.29 3.90
N LYS A 12 -18.28 8.23 4.18
CA LYS A 12 -17.90 9.30 3.27
C LYS A 12 -16.42 9.21 3.00
N VAL A 13 -16.06 8.90 1.76
CA VAL A 13 -14.68 8.67 1.32
C VAL A 13 -14.26 9.79 0.39
N MET A 14 -13.03 10.27 0.51
CA MET A 14 -12.48 11.29 -0.39
C MET A 14 -11.23 10.76 -1.09
N VAL A 15 -11.17 10.98 -2.40
CA VAL A 15 -10.04 10.58 -3.23
C VAL A 15 -9.55 11.77 -4.05
N ALA A 16 -8.26 12.07 -3.99
CA ALA A 16 -7.64 13.17 -4.71
C ALA A 16 -7.18 12.76 -6.11
N ASP A 17 -7.21 13.69 -7.09
CA ASP A 17 -6.55 13.47 -8.39
C ASP A 17 -5.03 13.34 -8.22
N ALA A 18 -4.45 14.06 -7.26
CA ALA A 18 -3.04 13.95 -6.93
C ALA A 18 -2.74 12.55 -6.35
N GLY A 19 -1.96 11.76 -7.07
CA GLY A 19 -1.60 10.40 -6.69
C GLY A 19 -2.73 9.38 -6.74
N ALA A 20 -3.95 9.77 -7.20
CA ALA A 20 -5.19 9.02 -6.99
C ALA A 20 -5.33 8.60 -5.51
N GLU A 21 -4.89 9.46 -4.59
CA GLU A 21 -4.68 9.13 -3.19
C GLU A 21 -6.01 9.15 -2.42
N LEU A 22 -6.33 8.03 -1.77
CA LEU A 22 -7.40 7.95 -0.78
C LEU A 22 -7.03 8.87 0.40
N SER A 23 -7.80 9.94 0.61
CA SER A 23 -7.42 11.04 1.50
C SER A 23 -8.32 11.18 2.73
N SER A 24 -9.47 10.48 2.77
CA SER A 24 -10.38 10.43 3.91
C SER A 24 -11.24 9.18 3.84
N GLY A 25 -11.53 8.60 5.00
CA GLY A 25 -12.46 7.49 5.21
C GLY A 25 -13.30 7.77 6.46
N PHE A 26 -14.23 8.73 6.35
CA PHE A 26 -15.04 9.17 7.48
C PHE A 26 -16.21 8.23 7.73
N ASP A 27 -16.29 7.69 8.94
CA ASP A 27 -17.41 6.90 9.44
C ASP A 27 -18.52 7.85 9.95
N LYS A 28 -19.66 7.86 9.25
CA LYS A 28 -20.77 8.77 9.56
C LYS A 28 -21.55 8.39 10.82
N GLU A 29 -21.41 7.16 11.29
CA GLU A 29 -22.14 6.66 12.46
C GLU A 29 -21.38 6.95 13.76
N THR A 30 -20.05 6.84 13.74
CA THR A 30 -19.18 7.19 14.87
C THR A 30 -18.70 8.64 14.83
N GLU A 31 -18.89 9.31 13.69
CA GLU A 31 -18.36 10.66 13.40
C GLU A 31 -16.82 10.74 13.49
N GLU A 32 -16.13 9.66 13.11
CA GLU A 32 -14.67 9.55 13.18
C GLU A 32 -14.01 9.48 11.80
N GLU A 33 -12.86 10.16 11.67
CA GLU A 33 -11.95 9.95 10.56
C GLU A 33 -11.12 8.69 10.81
N ARG A 34 -11.15 7.76 9.86
CA ARG A 34 -10.52 6.46 9.99
C ARG A 34 -9.16 6.38 9.27
N LEU A 35 -8.82 7.39 8.48
CA LEU A 35 -7.52 7.51 7.84
C LEU A 35 -6.66 8.57 8.50
N TRP A 36 -5.35 8.37 8.44
CA TRP A 36 -4.37 9.35 8.87
C TRP A 36 -4.54 10.67 8.08
N ASN A 37 -4.44 11.78 8.76
CA ASN A 37 -4.76 13.12 8.23
C ASN A 37 -3.60 13.78 7.46
N ALA A 38 -2.50 13.05 7.21
CA ALA A 38 -1.31 13.53 6.51
C ALA A 38 -0.63 14.74 7.16
N ASP A 39 -0.61 14.83 8.50
CA ASP A 39 0.12 15.88 9.20
C ASP A 39 1.62 15.89 8.78
N PRO A 40 2.10 16.97 8.12
CA PRO A 40 3.46 17.03 7.60
C PRO A 40 4.55 17.02 8.70
N ALA A 41 4.18 17.27 9.95
CA ALA A 41 5.10 17.13 11.08
C ALA A 41 5.43 15.67 11.43
N VAL A 42 4.61 14.73 10.95
CA VAL A 42 4.75 13.29 11.21
C VAL A 42 4.95 12.51 9.92
N TRP A 43 3.94 12.53 9.04
CA TRP A 43 3.98 11.88 7.72
C TRP A 43 2.95 12.52 6.80
N ASN A 44 3.41 13.14 5.72
CA ASN A 44 2.63 13.99 4.82
C ASN A 44 1.88 13.23 3.71
N ARG A 45 1.41 12.03 3.97
CA ARG A 45 0.62 11.18 3.07
C ARG A 45 -0.51 10.53 3.86
N HIS A 46 -1.61 10.17 3.17
CA HIS A 46 -2.74 9.43 3.75
C HIS A 46 -2.69 7.94 3.40
N ALA A 47 -2.70 7.64 2.09
CA ALA A 47 -2.74 6.30 1.53
C ALA A 47 -2.10 6.26 0.13
N PRO A 48 -0.80 6.57 -0.01
CA PRO A 48 -0.18 6.70 -1.32
C PRO A 48 -0.17 5.37 -2.09
N ILE A 49 -0.31 5.47 -3.41
CA ILE A 49 -0.13 4.34 -4.33
C ILE A 49 1.34 4.25 -4.70
N LEU A 50 1.89 3.06 -4.53
CA LEU A 50 3.30 2.76 -4.77
C LEU A 50 3.44 2.15 -6.16
N PHE A 51 3.98 2.92 -7.11
CA PHE A 51 4.19 2.48 -8.50
C PHE A 51 5.23 3.38 -9.20
N PRO A 52 6.11 2.87 -10.06
CA PRO A 52 6.30 1.47 -10.44
C PRO A 52 7.28 0.71 -9.54
N PHE A 53 7.62 1.25 -8.38
CA PHE A 53 8.46 0.60 -7.37
C PHE A 53 7.81 0.67 -5.99
N VAL A 54 8.02 -0.35 -5.17
CA VAL A 54 7.71 -0.37 -3.74
C VAL A 54 9.01 -0.26 -2.96
N GLY A 55 9.06 0.65 -1.99
CA GLY A 55 10.26 0.89 -1.20
C GLY A 55 11.35 1.64 -1.96
N ARG A 56 12.59 1.35 -1.63
CA ARG A 56 13.79 2.03 -2.16
C ARG A 56 14.54 1.15 -3.13
N VAL A 57 15.22 1.80 -4.06
CA VAL A 57 16.19 1.20 -4.98
C VAL A 57 17.59 1.59 -4.54
N ILE A 58 18.52 0.62 -4.47
CA ILE A 58 19.90 0.86 -4.00
C ILE A 58 20.58 1.91 -4.86
N GLY A 59 21.15 2.91 -4.19
CA GLY A 59 21.82 4.03 -4.86
C GLY A 59 20.88 4.90 -5.73
N GLY A 60 19.56 4.64 -5.68
CA GLY A 60 18.60 5.28 -6.58
C GLY A 60 18.79 4.89 -8.04
N VAL A 61 19.41 3.73 -8.32
CA VAL A 61 19.69 3.21 -9.67
C VAL A 61 19.21 1.77 -9.79
N TYR A 62 18.51 1.46 -10.88
CA TYR A 62 18.11 0.11 -11.23
C TYR A 62 18.51 -0.22 -12.66
N ARG A 63 18.52 -1.52 -13.02
CA ARG A 63 18.98 -2.00 -14.32
C ARG A 63 17.89 -2.74 -15.07
N ILE A 64 17.83 -2.49 -16.37
CA ILE A 64 17.10 -3.31 -17.34
C ILE A 64 18.16 -3.86 -18.30
N GLY A 65 18.49 -5.15 -18.16
CA GLY A 65 19.65 -5.72 -18.82
C GLY A 65 20.93 -4.97 -18.41
N GLU A 66 21.68 -4.47 -19.38
CA GLU A 66 22.92 -3.71 -19.15
C GLU A 66 22.71 -2.19 -18.95
N LYS A 67 21.49 -1.70 -19.15
CA LYS A 67 21.20 -0.26 -19.10
C LYS A 67 20.74 0.16 -17.71
N GLU A 68 21.31 1.26 -17.22
CA GLU A 68 20.98 1.86 -15.95
C GLU A 68 19.96 3.00 -16.09
N TYR A 69 19.04 3.07 -15.10
CA TYR A 69 18.05 4.12 -14.97
C TYR A 69 18.01 4.61 -13.53
N THR A 70 17.59 5.85 -13.32
CA THR A 70 17.53 6.44 -11.98
C THR A 70 16.09 6.44 -11.44
N MET A 71 15.94 5.96 -10.19
CA MET A 71 14.71 6.07 -9.39
C MET A 71 15.11 6.57 -8.00
N LYS A 72 15.27 7.88 -7.87
CA LYS A 72 15.73 8.51 -6.61
C LYS A 72 14.65 8.59 -5.54
N THR A 73 13.39 8.54 -5.95
CA THR A 73 12.24 8.60 -5.04
C THR A 73 11.92 7.22 -4.47
N GLN A 74 11.65 7.17 -3.18
CA GLN A 74 11.06 5.98 -2.56
C GLN A 74 9.64 5.76 -3.09
N HIS A 75 9.24 4.51 -3.32
CA HIS A 75 7.91 4.10 -3.76
C HIS A 75 7.52 4.54 -5.18
N GLY A 76 8.50 4.76 -6.06
CA GLY A 76 8.24 5.21 -7.42
C GLY A 76 7.70 6.64 -7.50
N PHE A 77 6.99 6.94 -8.56
CA PHE A 77 6.56 8.31 -8.87
C PHE A 77 5.02 8.51 -8.91
N ALA A 78 4.22 7.46 -8.97
CA ALA A 78 2.77 7.60 -9.19
C ALA A 78 2.12 8.50 -8.13
N ARG A 79 2.50 8.34 -6.87
CA ARG A 79 1.99 9.15 -5.75
C ARG A 79 2.30 10.66 -5.86
N ASP A 80 3.23 11.05 -6.74
CA ASP A 80 3.65 12.45 -6.97
C ASP A 80 3.12 13.00 -8.30
N LYS A 81 2.29 12.23 -9.03
CA LYS A 81 1.70 12.62 -10.30
C LYS A 81 0.22 12.97 -10.12
N GLU A 82 -0.28 13.85 -10.96
CA GLU A 82 -1.71 14.10 -11.09
C GLU A 82 -2.32 13.07 -12.03
N PHE A 83 -3.36 12.39 -11.60
CA PHE A 83 -4.12 11.43 -12.37
C PHE A 83 -5.32 12.13 -13.02
N GLU A 84 -5.69 11.65 -14.19
CA GLU A 84 -6.93 12.04 -14.86
C GLU A 84 -8.12 11.28 -14.24
N CYS A 85 -9.15 11.98 -13.76
CA CYS A 85 -10.41 11.33 -13.42
C CYS A 85 -11.15 10.97 -14.70
N VAL A 86 -11.30 9.68 -14.98
CA VAL A 86 -11.95 9.18 -16.21
C VAL A 86 -13.39 8.76 -16.00
N ALA A 87 -13.79 8.46 -14.76
CA ALA A 87 -15.17 8.17 -14.41
C ALA A 87 -15.41 8.43 -12.91
N ALA A 88 -16.57 9.00 -12.58
CA ALA A 88 -16.96 9.22 -11.18
C ALA A 88 -18.47 9.18 -11.01
N THR A 89 -18.90 8.63 -9.88
CA THR A 89 -20.27 8.68 -9.36
C THR A 89 -20.21 8.93 -7.86
N GLN A 90 -21.34 8.94 -7.16
CA GLN A 90 -21.32 8.99 -5.69
C GLN A 90 -20.80 7.71 -5.03
N TYR A 91 -20.59 6.61 -5.79
CA TYR A 91 -20.18 5.32 -5.24
C TYR A 91 -18.81 4.84 -5.70
N PHE A 92 -18.27 5.43 -6.77
CA PHE A 92 -16.94 5.11 -7.25
C PHE A 92 -16.28 6.28 -7.98
N VAL A 93 -14.96 6.25 -8.03
CA VAL A 93 -14.12 7.08 -8.90
C VAL A 93 -13.04 6.24 -9.53
N THR A 94 -12.78 6.43 -10.82
CA THR A 94 -11.67 5.83 -11.55
C THR A 94 -10.71 6.90 -12.02
N HIS A 95 -9.46 6.77 -11.61
CA HIS A 95 -8.35 7.61 -12.01
C HIS A 95 -7.43 6.87 -12.98
N ARG A 96 -6.78 7.62 -13.86
CA ARG A 96 -5.89 7.12 -14.90
C ARG A 96 -4.56 7.86 -14.88
N LEU A 97 -3.46 7.11 -14.92
CA LEU A 97 -2.12 7.61 -15.18
C LEU A 97 -1.54 6.88 -16.39
N VAL A 98 -0.95 7.61 -17.33
CA VAL A 98 -0.27 7.04 -18.49
C VAL A 98 1.20 7.48 -18.51
N SER A 99 2.03 6.69 -19.19
CA SER A 99 3.41 7.06 -19.45
C SER A 99 3.48 8.36 -20.25
N THR A 100 4.48 9.18 -19.97
CA THR A 100 4.83 10.40 -20.70
C THR A 100 6.30 10.37 -21.08
N GLU A 101 6.77 11.26 -21.93
CA GLU A 101 8.21 11.36 -22.24
C GLU A 101 9.04 11.59 -20.96
N GLU A 102 8.52 12.40 -20.02
CA GLU A 102 9.18 12.63 -18.73
C GLU A 102 9.28 11.34 -17.89
N THR A 103 8.21 10.55 -17.80
CA THR A 103 8.28 9.30 -17.04
C THR A 103 9.15 8.27 -17.69
N LYS A 104 9.25 8.24 -19.04
CA LYS A 104 10.12 7.33 -19.78
C LYS A 104 11.61 7.60 -19.59
N GLU A 105 12.00 8.81 -19.23
CA GLU A 105 13.40 9.12 -18.88
C GLU A 105 13.88 8.32 -17.66
N ILE A 106 12.95 8.04 -16.72
CA ILE A 106 13.23 7.38 -15.43
C ILE A 106 12.65 5.96 -15.35
N TYR A 107 11.65 5.63 -16.18
CA TYR A 107 11.01 4.32 -16.27
C TYR A 107 10.56 4.08 -17.72
N PRO A 108 11.37 3.39 -18.56
CA PRO A 108 11.30 3.45 -20.01
C PRO A 108 10.22 2.52 -20.60
N TYR A 109 9.08 2.43 -19.96
CA TYR A 109 7.97 1.62 -20.43
C TYR A 109 6.75 2.50 -20.76
N ASP A 110 6.03 2.10 -21.81
CA ASP A 110 4.69 2.63 -22.08
C ASP A 110 3.68 1.86 -21.24
N PHE A 111 2.95 2.56 -20.38
CA PHE A 111 1.98 1.97 -19.47
C PHE A 111 0.71 2.81 -19.34
N GLU A 112 -0.35 2.14 -18.92
CA GLU A 112 -1.55 2.76 -18.37
C GLU A 112 -1.85 2.11 -17.01
N LEU A 113 -2.02 2.94 -15.99
CA LEU A 113 -2.47 2.55 -14.64
C LEU A 113 -3.85 3.15 -14.41
N LEU A 114 -4.84 2.29 -14.19
CA LEU A 114 -6.16 2.68 -13.70
C LEU A 114 -6.27 2.32 -12.22
N VAL A 115 -6.84 3.24 -11.46
CA VAL A 115 -7.12 3.06 -10.03
C VAL A 115 -8.59 3.38 -9.80
N THR A 116 -9.35 2.40 -9.34
CA THR A 116 -10.76 2.59 -9.00
C THR A 116 -10.97 2.39 -7.51
N HIS A 117 -11.49 3.43 -6.87
CA HIS A 117 -12.01 3.34 -5.51
C HIS A 117 -13.53 3.23 -5.58
N SER A 118 -14.12 2.26 -4.89
CA SER A 118 -15.57 2.07 -4.89
C SER A 118 -16.09 1.63 -3.53
N LEU A 119 -17.26 2.12 -3.16
CA LEU A 119 -18.02 1.62 -2.01
C LEU A 119 -18.73 0.34 -2.43
N ASP A 120 -18.58 -0.72 -1.64
CA ASP A 120 -19.17 -2.02 -1.93
C ASP A 120 -20.70 -1.98 -1.75
N ALA A 121 -21.43 -2.62 -2.65
CA ALA A 121 -22.89 -2.59 -2.65
C ALA A 121 -23.52 -3.58 -1.64
N GLU A 122 -22.79 -4.66 -1.29
CA GLU A 122 -23.27 -5.71 -0.39
C GLU A 122 -22.82 -5.46 1.05
N ASN A 123 -21.60 -4.90 1.21
CA ASN A 123 -21.08 -4.46 2.50
C ASN A 123 -20.85 -2.95 2.51
N PRO A 124 -21.82 -2.15 2.99
CA PRO A 124 -21.75 -0.68 2.86
C PRO A 124 -20.64 -0.03 3.73
N ARG A 125 -19.93 -0.81 4.56
CA ARG A 125 -18.77 -0.35 5.32
C ARG A 125 -17.44 -0.75 4.66
N MET A 126 -17.49 -1.32 3.46
CA MET A 126 -16.31 -1.76 2.71
C MET A 126 -15.99 -0.79 1.58
N LEU A 127 -14.72 -0.39 1.53
CA LEU A 127 -14.08 0.25 0.39
C LEU A 127 -13.31 -0.80 -0.39
N ARG A 128 -13.54 -0.86 -1.69
CA ARG A 128 -12.80 -1.68 -2.64
C ARG A 128 -11.84 -0.79 -3.43
N VAL A 129 -10.62 -1.25 -3.60
CA VAL A 129 -9.60 -0.60 -4.42
C VAL A 129 -9.16 -1.58 -5.50
N ASP A 130 -9.44 -1.24 -6.75
CA ASP A 130 -9.04 -2.01 -7.93
C ASP A 130 -7.95 -1.27 -8.68
N TRP A 131 -6.87 -1.96 -9.00
CA TRP A 131 -5.83 -1.49 -9.89
C TRP A 131 -5.82 -2.30 -11.18
N GLU A 132 -5.67 -1.62 -12.31
CA GLU A 132 -5.41 -2.27 -13.59
C GLU A 132 -4.12 -1.67 -14.17
N VAL A 133 -3.07 -2.48 -14.22
CA VAL A 133 -1.80 -2.12 -14.86
C VAL A 133 -1.78 -2.71 -16.24
N LYS A 134 -1.58 -1.87 -17.26
CA LYS A 134 -1.51 -2.29 -18.65
C LYS A 134 -0.17 -1.90 -19.25
N ASN A 135 0.47 -2.85 -19.89
CA ASN A 135 1.62 -2.62 -20.73
C ASN A 135 1.14 -2.19 -22.12
N THR A 136 1.28 -0.91 -22.44
CA THR A 136 0.89 -0.35 -23.75
C THR A 136 2.05 -0.28 -24.76
N GLY A 137 3.24 -0.73 -24.32
CA GLY A 137 4.44 -0.81 -25.14
C GLY A 137 4.56 -2.10 -25.95
N ASN A 138 5.73 -2.28 -26.56
CA ASN A 138 6.04 -3.42 -27.42
C ASN A 138 6.99 -4.44 -26.77
N ASP A 139 7.56 -4.10 -25.62
CA ASP A 139 8.50 -4.93 -24.87
C ASP A 139 7.89 -5.40 -23.55
N VAL A 140 8.49 -6.39 -22.93
CA VAL A 140 8.12 -6.84 -21.57
C VAL A 140 8.35 -5.71 -20.58
N MET A 141 7.32 -5.42 -19.76
CA MET A 141 7.37 -4.43 -18.70
C MET A 141 7.52 -5.11 -17.34
N TYR A 142 8.39 -4.57 -16.49
CA TYR A 142 8.56 -5.00 -15.10
C TYR A 142 8.14 -3.87 -14.16
N TYR A 143 7.38 -4.19 -13.12
CA TYR A 143 6.88 -3.21 -12.16
C TYR A 143 6.60 -3.81 -10.79
N SER A 144 6.68 -2.98 -9.78
CA SER A 144 6.08 -3.23 -8.46
C SER A 144 4.85 -2.34 -8.29
N ILE A 145 3.88 -2.77 -7.47
CA ILE A 145 2.72 -1.97 -7.10
C ILE A 145 2.25 -2.31 -5.70
N GLY A 146 1.77 -1.32 -4.95
CA GLY A 146 1.23 -1.53 -3.62
C GLY A 146 0.43 -0.34 -3.09
N GLY A 147 -0.31 -0.58 -2.01
CA GLY A 147 -0.98 0.44 -1.22
C GLY A 147 -0.25 0.70 0.09
N HIS A 148 -0.41 1.91 0.61
CA HIS A 148 0.20 2.31 1.87
C HIS A 148 -0.78 3.12 2.74
N PRO A 149 -2.03 2.63 2.97
CA PRO A 149 -3.00 3.37 3.76
C PRO A 149 -2.61 3.41 5.24
N GLY A 150 -2.58 4.61 5.81
CA GLY A 150 -2.43 4.83 7.24
C GLY A 150 -3.82 4.90 7.91
N PHE A 151 -4.10 4.00 8.85
CA PHE A 151 -5.36 3.96 9.59
C PHE A 151 -5.20 4.67 10.93
N MET A 152 -6.06 5.66 11.17
CA MET A 152 -6.04 6.49 12.36
C MET A 152 -6.39 5.69 13.62
N ILE A 153 -5.67 5.92 14.69
CA ILE A 153 -6.07 5.56 16.04
C ILE A 153 -6.86 6.74 16.61
N PRO A 154 -8.05 6.52 17.19
CA PRO A 154 -8.90 7.58 17.70
C PRO A 154 -8.19 8.52 18.69
N GLU A 155 -8.62 9.78 18.73
CA GLU A 155 -8.07 10.78 19.64
C GLU A 155 -8.19 10.34 21.10
N GLY A 156 -7.11 10.44 21.86
CA GLY A 156 -7.07 10.02 23.26
C GLY A 156 -6.71 8.56 23.48
N GLU A 157 -6.66 7.75 22.43
CA GLU A 157 -6.19 6.36 22.47
C GLU A 157 -4.74 6.23 22.01
N LYS A 158 -4.11 5.09 22.32
CA LYS A 158 -2.71 4.81 21.97
C LYS A 158 -2.63 3.60 21.06
N LYS A 159 -1.84 3.72 19.97
CA LYS A 159 -1.64 2.59 19.04
C LYS A 159 -1.03 1.36 19.74
N GLU A 160 -0.27 1.56 20.82
CA GLU A 160 0.33 0.50 21.64
C GLU A 160 -0.72 -0.33 22.41
N ASP A 161 -1.96 0.14 22.53
CA ASP A 161 -3.06 -0.60 23.12
C ASP A 161 -3.82 -1.45 22.11
N TYR A 162 -3.59 -1.22 20.80
CA TYR A 162 -4.19 -1.95 19.71
C TYR A 162 -3.44 -3.23 19.39
N TYR A 163 -4.12 -4.11 18.67
CA TYR A 163 -3.55 -5.36 18.18
C TYR A 163 -3.50 -5.37 16.66
N ILE A 164 -2.50 -6.07 16.11
CA ILE A 164 -2.58 -6.60 14.75
C ILE A 164 -3.08 -8.03 14.86
N GLU A 165 -4.09 -8.37 14.11
CA GLU A 165 -4.64 -9.72 14.05
C GLU A 165 -4.41 -10.33 12.67
N PHE A 166 -3.90 -11.54 12.67
CA PHE A 166 -3.79 -12.42 11.51
C PHE A 166 -4.71 -13.64 11.75
N PRO A 167 -5.98 -13.60 11.28
CA PRO A 167 -6.97 -14.59 11.65
C PRO A 167 -6.54 -16.02 11.37
N GLY A 168 -6.48 -16.85 12.43
CA GLY A 168 -6.12 -18.27 12.34
C GLY A 168 -4.65 -18.55 12.05
N ARG A 169 -3.75 -17.56 12.20
CA ARG A 169 -2.31 -17.71 11.92
C ARG A 169 -1.46 -17.49 13.18
N ASP A 170 -0.67 -18.53 13.53
CA ASP A 170 0.33 -18.49 14.61
C ASP A 170 1.72 -18.92 14.09
N ASP A 171 1.85 -19.03 12.77
CA ASP A 171 3.02 -19.59 12.07
C ASP A 171 3.81 -18.55 11.28
N LEU A 172 3.41 -17.27 11.34
CA LEU A 172 3.96 -16.22 10.50
C LEU A 172 5.40 -15.87 10.91
N LYS A 173 6.15 -15.47 9.90
CA LYS A 173 7.50 -14.94 10.03
C LYS A 173 7.59 -13.63 9.27
N TYR A 174 8.47 -12.76 9.70
CA TYR A 174 8.72 -11.50 9.05
C TYR A 174 10.21 -11.19 8.95
N ILE A 175 10.54 -10.35 8.00
CA ILE A 175 11.80 -9.64 7.93
C ILE A 175 11.58 -8.17 8.23
N SER A 176 12.63 -7.44 8.51
CA SER A 176 12.57 -6.00 8.71
C SER A 176 13.50 -5.29 7.73
N VAL A 177 13.51 -3.98 7.78
CA VAL A 177 14.47 -3.16 7.08
C VAL A 177 15.71 -2.93 7.95
N ASN A 178 16.87 -2.79 7.31
CA ASN A 178 18.06 -2.33 7.99
C ASN A 178 17.86 -0.86 8.39
N PRO A 179 17.88 -0.52 9.68
CA PRO A 179 17.57 0.85 10.15
C PRO A 179 18.61 1.89 9.69
N ALA A 180 19.81 1.46 9.29
CA ALA A 180 20.85 2.35 8.80
C ALA A 180 20.58 2.86 7.38
N ASN A 181 19.85 2.11 6.54
CA ASN A 181 19.68 2.45 5.13
C ASN A 181 18.25 2.25 4.58
N GLY A 182 17.36 1.53 5.29
CA GLY A 182 15.98 1.29 4.90
C GLY A 182 15.80 0.22 3.81
N PHE A 183 16.81 -0.61 3.54
CA PHE A 183 16.72 -1.77 2.65
C PHE A 183 16.30 -3.02 3.42
N ALA A 184 15.67 -3.97 2.74
CA ALA A 184 15.26 -5.22 3.37
C ALA A 184 16.47 -6.05 3.82
N ALA A 185 16.36 -6.63 5.01
CA ALA A 185 17.38 -7.48 5.62
C ALA A 185 16.89 -8.95 5.69
N PRO A 186 16.84 -9.68 4.54
CA PRO A 186 16.23 -11.00 4.48
C PRO A 186 17.08 -12.08 5.16
N ASP A 187 18.34 -11.81 5.47
CA ASP A 187 19.23 -12.75 6.15
C ASP A 187 18.83 -13.03 7.61
N VAL A 188 17.95 -12.17 8.16
CA VAL A 188 17.41 -12.32 9.51
C VAL A 188 15.89 -12.39 9.43
N GLU A 189 15.36 -13.59 9.59
CA GLU A 189 13.92 -13.85 9.67
C GLU A 189 13.51 -14.02 11.14
N TYR A 190 12.46 -13.35 11.54
CA TYR A 190 11.89 -13.38 12.88
C TYR A 190 10.58 -14.14 12.88
N LYS A 191 10.37 -15.01 13.86
CA LYS A 191 9.06 -15.59 14.10
C LYS A 191 8.15 -14.53 14.73
N LEU A 192 6.94 -14.38 14.20
CA LEU A 192 5.92 -13.54 14.82
C LEU A 192 5.25 -14.33 15.95
N GLU A 193 5.49 -13.90 17.17
CA GLU A 193 4.86 -14.55 18.34
C GLU A 193 3.46 -13.95 18.56
N THR A 194 2.43 -14.71 18.19
CA THR A 194 1.02 -14.32 18.33
C THR A 194 0.32 -15.13 19.41
N GLU A 195 -0.77 -14.61 19.93
CA GLU A 195 -1.72 -15.34 20.78
C GLU A 195 -3.07 -15.44 20.05
N ASN A 196 -3.41 -16.61 19.52
CA ASN A 196 -4.59 -16.83 18.67
C ASN A 196 -4.65 -15.86 17.47
N GLY A 197 -3.53 -15.62 16.81
CA GLY A 197 -3.39 -14.69 15.69
C GLY A 197 -3.25 -13.22 16.09
N PHE A 198 -3.35 -12.86 17.37
CA PHE A 198 -3.20 -11.48 17.84
C PHE A 198 -1.78 -11.21 18.33
N ILE A 199 -1.26 -10.04 17.95
CA ILE A 199 -0.06 -9.47 18.54
C ILE A 199 -0.33 -8.03 18.93
N LYS A 200 -0.04 -7.67 20.18
CA LYS A 200 -0.19 -6.30 20.65
C LYS A 200 0.87 -5.41 20.02
N TYR A 201 0.44 -4.30 19.41
CA TYR A 201 1.39 -3.32 18.89
C TYR A 201 2.09 -2.62 20.05
N ASN A 202 3.41 -2.71 20.15
CA ASN A 202 4.20 -2.12 21.23
C ASN A 202 5.56 -1.62 20.74
N GLU A 203 6.28 -0.88 21.56
CA GLU A 203 7.57 -0.24 21.24
C GLU A 203 8.71 -1.23 20.89
N THR A 204 8.55 -2.53 21.20
CA THR A 204 9.54 -3.56 20.88
C THR A 204 9.39 -4.08 19.45
N ILE A 205 8.28 -3.73 18.78
CA ILE A 205 8.04 -4.07 17.39
C ILE A 205 8.89 -3.12 16.53
N PRO A 206 9.66 -3.63 15.56
CA PRO A 206 10.35 -2.76 14.61
C PRO A 206 9.31 -1.89 13.88
N ASP A 207 9.71 -0.72 13.43
CA ASP A 207 8.84 0.19 12.71
C ASP A 207 8.21 -0.43 11.44
N THR A 208 8.85 -1.44 10.84
CA THR A 208 8.34 -2.15 9.65
C THR A 208 8.46 -3.67 9.82
N TRP A 209 7.32 -4.37 9.70
CA TRP A 209 7.28 -5.80 9.44
C TRP A 209 7.05 -6.05 7.96
N ILE A 210 7.80 -6.94 7.34
CA ILE A 210 7.60 -7.37 5.96
C ILE A 210 7.37 -8.87 5.95
N PHE A 211 6.22 -9.29 5.44
CA PHE A 211 5.81 -10.69 5.32
C PHE A 211 5.94 -11.10 3.86
N ASP A 212 7.03 -11.80 3.53
CA ASP A 212 7.28 -12.28 2.17
C ASP A 212 6.62 -13.64 1.95
N PHE A 213 5.70 -13.74 0.97
CA PHE A 213 5.06 -14.99 0.51
C PHE A 213 4.40 -15.84 1.61
N GLN A 214 3.82 -15.20 2.62
CA GLN A 214 3.18 -15.88 3.75
C GLN A 214 1.70 -16.22 3.49
N ASN A 215 1.15 -15.90 2.30
CA ASN A 215 -0.26 -16.10 1.93
C ASN A 215 -1.23 -15.51 2.97
N ILE A 216 -1.02 -14.26 3.31
CA ILE A 216 -1.89 -13.53 4.26
C ILE A 216 -3.08 -12.99 3.46
N GLU A 217 -4.23 -13.65 3.58
CA GLU A 217 -5.46 -13.20 2.93
C GLU A 217 -6.10 -12.03 3.67
N THR A 218 -6.05 -12.06 5.00
CA THR A 218 -6.70 -11.06 5.85
C THR A 218 -5.77 -10.63 6.97
N VAL A 219 -5.72 -9.32 7.20
CA VAL A 219 -5.07 -8.70 8.35
C VAL A 219 -6.02 -7.67 8.95
N ARG A 220 -5.98 -7.50 10.28
CA ARG A 220 -6.83 -6.55 10.98
C ARG A 220 -6.04 -5.67 11.92
N ILE A 221 -6.51 -4.44 12.08
CA ILE A 221 -6.23 -3.63 13.26
C ILE A 221 -7.39 -3.88 14.22
N ALA A 222 -7.10 -4.42 15.40
CA ALA A 222 -8.12 -4.72 16.42
C ALA A 222 -7.95 -3.80 17.63
N ARG A 223 -9.06 -3.42 18.21
CA ARG A 223 -9.15 -2.55 19.41
C ARG A 223 -8.59 -3.25 20.65
N PRO A 224 -8.45 -2.53 21.77
CA PRO A 224 -8.00 -3.12 23.04
C PRO A 224 -8.84 -4.31 23.53
N ASP A 225 -10.12 -4.35 23.17
CA ASP A 225 -11.06 -5.45 23.49
C ASP A 225 -11.01 -6.60 22.48
N LYS A 226 -10.09 -6.54 21.50
CA LYS A 226 -9.91 -7.48 20.39
C LYS A 226 -11.05 -7.48 19.36
N THR A 227 -11.96 -6.50 19.38
CA THR A 227 -12.91 -6.32 18.27
C THR A 227 -12.20 -5.66 17.06
N PRO A 228 -12.54 -5.99 15.82
CA PRO A 228 -11.91 -5.38 14.67
C PRO A 228 -12.27 -3.89 14.57
N ALA A 229 -11.28 -3.05 14.30
CA ALA A 229 -11.44 -1.65 13.89
C ALA A 229 -11.38 -1.50 12.37
N ILE A 230 -10.38 -2.16 11.78
CA ILE A 230 -10.14 -2.23 10.34
C ILE A 230 -9.91 -3.68 9.96
N THR A 231 -10.55 -4.15 8.90
CA THR A 231 -10.19 -5.41 8.25
C THR A 231 -9.72 -5.12 6.82
N MET A 232 -8.52 -5.55 6.48
CA MET A 232 -8.02 -5.54 5.11
C MET A 232 -8.01 -6.96 4.57
N ASN A 233 -8.64 -7.17 3.40
CA ASN A 233 -8.41 -8.35 2.60
C ASN A 233 -7.33 -8.02 1.56
N CYS A 234 -6.23 -8.77 1.60
CA CYS A 234 -5.06 -8.51 0.78
C CYS A 234 -5.19 -9.08 -0.65
N GLY A 235 -6.29 -9.78 -0.97
CA GLY A 235 -6.47 -10.36 -2.30
C GLY A 235 -5.33 -11.31 -2.69
N GLU A 236 -4.75 -11.09 -3.86
CA GLU A 236 -3.66 -11.92 -4.40
C GLU A 236 -2.25 -11.37 -4.10
N PHE A 237 -2.13 -10.35 -3.28
CA PHE A 237 -0.83 -9.78 -2.96
C PHE A 237 0.05 -10.78 -2.21
N PRO A 238 1.27 -11.10 -2.74
CA PRO A 238 2.16 -12.08 -2.13
C PRO A 238 2.91 -11.54 -0.90
N LEU A 239 2.95 -10.23 -0.76
CA LEU A 239 3.65 -9.55 0.31
C LEU A 239 2.69 -8.65 1.08
N LEU A 240 2.92 -8.54 2.38
CA LEU A 240 2.24 -7.58 3.25
C LEU A 240 3.30 -6.86 4.09
N ALA A 241 3.17 -5.56 4.25
CA ALA A 241 3.89 -4.86 5.31
C ALA A 241 2.94 -4.26 6.34
N VAL A 242 3.42 -4.18 7.57
CA VAL A 242 2.80 -3.41 8.66
C VAL A 242 3.81 -2.39 9.12
N TRP A 243 3.43 -1.14 9.05
CA TRP A 243 4.29 -0.02 9.43
C TRP A 243 3.56 0.97 10.32
N ALA A 244 4.29 1.62 11.21
CA ALA A 244 3.80 2.79 11.93
C ALA A 244 4.93 3.74 12.27
N ASN A 245 4.68 5.03 12.12
CA ASN A 245 5.59 6.06 12.58
C ASN A 245 5.56 6.15 14.12
N ALA A 246 6.72 6.23 14.77
CA ALA A 246 6.81 6.31 16.22
C ALA A 246 5.99 7.49 16.80
N ASN A 247 5.95 8.62 16.09
CA ASN A 247 5.30 9.84 16.52
C ASN A 247 3.86 10.02 16.01
N GLY A 248 3.34 9.07 15.22
CA GLY A 248 2.00 9.16 14.63
C GLY A 248 1.00 8.22 15.28
N PRO A 249 -0.25 8.66 15.53
CA PRO A 249 -1.32 7.82 16.04
C PRO A 249 -2.00 7.05 14.90
N PHE A 250 -1.24 6.29 14.12
CA PHE A 250 -1.76 5.48 13.01
C PHE A 250 -0.94 4.22 12.80
N ILE A 251 -1.53 3.25 12.13
CA ILE A 251 -0.89 2.01 11.70
C ILE A 251 -1.20 1.82 10.21
N CYS A 252 -0.18 1.47 9.40
CA CYS A 252 -0.35 1.13 7.99
C CYS A 252 -0.45 -0.38 7.82
N LEU A 253 -1.36 -0.81 6.93
CA LEU A 253 -1.45 -2.17 6.41
C LEU A 253 -1.23 -2.09 4.91
N GLU A 254 -0.20 -2.74 4.40
CA GLU A 254 0.35 -2.44 3.08
C GLU A 254 0.46 -3.71 2.22
N PRO A 255 -0.54 -4.00 1.35
CA PRO A 255 -0.46 -5.10 0.41
C PRO A 255 0.46 -4.73 -0.77
N TRP A 256 1.43 -5.62 -1.10
CA TRP A 256 2.46 -5.33 -2.10
C TRP A 256 2.68 -6.44 -3.12
N PHE A 257 2.95 -6.03 -4.37
CA PHE A 257 3.73 -6.74 -5.36
C PHE A 257 5.06 -6.01 -5.53
N GLY A 258 6.17 -6.69 -5.22
CA GLY A 258 7.49 -6.08 -5.10
C GLY A 258 7.69 -5.43 -3.74
N ARG A 259 8.94 -5.13 -3.41
CA ARG A 259 9.32 -4.40 -2.19
C ARG A 259 10.67 -3.71 -2.34
N THR A 260 11.10 -2.99 -1.30
CA THR A 260 12.44 -2.39 -1.23
C THR A 260 13.52 -3.44 -1.54
N ASP A 261 14.60 -3.02 -2.18
CA ASP A 261 15.72 -3.91 -2.48
C ASP A 261 16.24 -4.58 -1.21
N ASN A 262 16.78 -5.79 -1.37
CA ASN A 262 17.59 -6.40 -0.34
C ASN A 262 18.86 -5.58 -0.14
N ASP A 263 19.32 -5.46 1.10
CA ASP A 263 20.62 -4.84 1.38
C ASP A 263 21.72 -5.55 0.58
N GLY A 264 22.49 -4.80 -0.21
CA GLY A 264 23.50 -5.33 -1.12
C GLY A 264 22.99 -5.89 -2.45
N PHE A 265 21.71 -5.68 -2.83
CA PHE A 265 21.20 -6.11 -4.14
C PHE A 265 21.96 -5.44 -5.30
N THR A 266 22.36 -6.23 -6.28
CA THR A 266 23.12 -5.77 -7.47
C THR A 266 22.51 -6.25 -8.79
N GLY A 267 21.36 -6.91 -8.74
CA GLY A 267 20.69 -7.51 -9.90
C GLY A 267 19.95 -6.51 -10.79
N THR A 268 19.20 -7.05 -11.73
CA THR A 268 18.33 -6.30 -12.64
C THR A 268 16.91 -6.21 -12.10
N ILE A 269 16.05 -5.37 -12.70
CA ILE A 269 14.67 -5.14 -12.25
C ILE A 269 13.88 -6.45 -12.16
N ASP A 270 14.06 -7.37 -13.09
CA ASP A 270 13.37 -8.67 -13.15
C ASP A 270 13.83 -9.67 -12.08
N GLU A 271 14.93 -9.39 -11.40
CA GLU A 271 15.46 -10.21 -10.29
C GLU A 271 15.03 -9.68 -8.92
N LYS A 272 14.31 -8.55 -8.87
CA LYS A 272 13.78 -7.99 -7.61
C LYS A 272 12.72 -8.91 -7.02
N VAL A 273 12.62 -8.92 -5.70
CA VAL A 273 11.66 -9.78 -4.98
C VAL A 273 10.23 -9.42 -5.34
N ALA A 274 9.45 -10.41 -5.78
CA ALA A 274 8.04 -10.29 -6.18
C ALA A 274 7.75 -9.24 -7.25
N GLU A 275 8.75 -8.83 -8.03
CA GLU A 275 8.56 -7.94 -9.18
C GLU A 275 7.60 -8.57 -10.18
N GLN A 276 6.71 -7.77 -10.74
CA GLN A 276 5.73 -8.23 -11.71
C GLN A 276 6.26 -8.10 -13.12
N LYS A 277 5.92 -9.08 -13.94
CA LYS A 277 6.22 -9.12 -15.37
C LYS A 277 4.91 -9.03 -16.16
N LEU A 278 4.87 -8.15 -17.16
CA LEU A 278 3.71 -7.97 -18.01
C LEU A 278 4.12 -7.94 -19.49
N GLU A 279 3.62 -8.90 -20.25
CA GLU A 279 3.88 -9.00 -21.68
C GLU A 279 3.28 -7.81 -22.44
N ALA A 280 3.86 -7.47 -23.60
CA ALA A 280 3.37 -6.40 -24.45
C ALA A 280 1.88 -6.53 -24.77
N GLY A 281 1.13 -5.44 -24.63
CA GLY A 281 -0.30 -5.37 -24.92
C GLY A 281 -1.19 -6.12 -23.92
N THR A 282 -0.65 -6.63 -22.81
CA THR A 282 -1.45 -7.31 -21.76
C THR A 282 -1.73 -6.40 -20.57
N CYS A 283 -2.67 -6.79 -19.71
CA CYS A 283 -2.98 -6.09 -18.47
C CYS A 283 -3.10 -7.09 -17.30
N LYS A 284 -2.87 -6.58 -16.09
CA LYS A 284 -3.16 -7.27 -14.85
C LYS A 284 -4.10 -6.44 -13.99
N LYS A 285 -5.16 -7.08 -13.49
CA LYS A 285 -6.07 -6.51 -12.49
C LYS A 285 -5.73 -7.06 -11.12
N ILE A 286 -5.77 -6.19 -10.13
CA ILE A 286 -5.40 -6.48 -8.76
C ILE A 286 -6.39 -5.77 -7.85
N THR A 287 -6.83 -6.43 -6.79
CA THR A 287 -7.84 -5.88 -5.86
C THR A 287 -7.43 -6.11 -4.43
N HIS A 288 -7.70 -5.12 -3.58
CA HIS A 288 -7.79 -5.30 -2.14
C HIS A 288 -9.02 -4.57 -1.60
N THR A 289 -9.46 -4.93 -0.40
CA THR A 289 -10.59 -4.26 0.25
C THR A 289 -10.25 -3.84 1.66
N VAL A 290 -10.90 -2.79 2.13
CA VAL A 290 -10.80 -2.28 3.50
C VAL A 290 -12.21 -2.15 4.07
N GLU A 291 -12.50 -2.85 5.15
CA GLU A 291 -13.75 -2.72 5.90
C GLU A 291 -13.50 -1.89 7.17
N PHE A 292 -14.34 -0.87 7.35
CA PHE A 292 -14.33 0.03 8.50
C PHE A 292 -15.39 -0.43 9.50
N HIS A 293 -14.97 -1.02 10.61
CA HIS A 293 -15.89 -1.49 11.63
C HIS A 293 -16.27 -0.37 12.62
N LYS A 294 -17.52 -0.47 13.09
CA LYS A 294 -18.07 0.45 14.11
C LYS A 294 -17.38 0.24 15.45
#